data_38bb644af92ff95f9cad19db87333d8f
#
_entry.id   38bb644af92ff95f9cad19db87333d8f
#
_cell.length_a   1.000
_cell.length_b   1.000
_cell.length_c   1.000
_cell.angle_alpha   90.00
_cell.angle_beta   90.00
_cell.angle_gamma   90.00
#
_symmetry.space_group_name_H-M   'P 1'
#
loop_
_entity.id
_entity.type
_entity.pdbx_description
1 polymer ?
#
loop_
_entity_poly.entity_id
_entity_poly.type
_entity_poly.pdbx_seq_one_letter_code
_entity_poly.pdbx_strand_id
1 'polypeptide(L)'
;MLRDFDKITEMEDKRNVIDKFKGRSESEIISELDSEDHGLVIALENTERDFNMGTIVRSANAFGVRQIYVIGRRQWNKRGAMMTDKYLHVTYLATTEEFVEKMRAEGREIIAIDNIPGSVNMSQTSLPKRAVLVFGQEGPGISAELAGAADQIVAIEQFGSTRSINVGAAATVAMYCWLQQNVL
;
A
#
# COMPACT_ATOMS: atom_id res chain seq x y z
N MET A 1 -49.18 -26.36 21.18
CA MET A 1 -47.95 -27.00 20.69
C MET A 1 -47.53 -26.30 19.39
N LEU A 2 -47.05 -25.05 19.51
CA LEU A 2 -46.53 -24.24 18.41
C LEU A 2 -45.01 -24.41 18.43
N ARG A 3 -44.49 -24.90 17.31
CA ARG A 3 -43.07 -25.25 17.15
C ARG A 3 -42.28 -23.99 16.95
N ASP A 4 -41.22 -23.81 17.74
CA ASP A 4 -40.13 -22.85 17.55
C ASP A 4 -39.42 -23.07 16.21
N PHE A 5 -39.80 -22.32 15.20
CA PHE A 5 -39.11 -22.20 13.91
C PHE A 5 -38.83 -20.74 13.62
N ASP A 6 -38.01 -20.08 14.40
CA ASP A 6 -37.43 -18.77 14.01
C ASP A 6 -36.19 -18.49 14.88
N LYS A 7 -35.17 -19.34 14.76
CA LYS A 7 -33.79 -18.99 15.04
C LYS A 7 -32.99 -19.24 13.77
N ILE A 8 -33.21 -18.40 12.76
CA ILE A 8 -32.18 -18.15 11.76
C ILE A 8 -31.08 -17.42 12.53
N THR A 9 -30.10 -18.18 12.97
CA THR A 9 -28.86 -17.62 13.53
C THR A 9 -28.26 -16.80 12.40
N GLU A 10 -28.35 -15.46 12.48
CA GLU A 10 -27.55 -14.58 11.62
C GLU A 10 -26.11 -15.04 11.78
N MET A 11 -25.53 -15.58 10.72
CA MET A 11 -24.13 -15.98 10.72
C MET A 11 -23.32 -14.69 10.93
N GLU A 12 -22.69 -14.57 12.09
CA GLU A 12 -21.83 -13.45 12.42
C GLU A 12 -20.80 -13.21 11.31
N ASP A 13 -20.78 -12.01 10.74
CA ASP A 13 -19.80 -11.64 9.71
C ASP A 13 -18.41 -11.52 10.34
N LYS A 14 -17.58 -12.53 10.15
CA LYS A 14 -16.21 -12.64 10.70
C LYS A 14 -15.14 -11.98 9.83
N ARG A 15 -15.52 -11.30 8.74
CA ARG A 15 -14.56 -10.59 7.89
C ARG A 15 -13.87 -9.47 8.66
N ASN A 16 -12.62 -9.20 8.30
CA ASN A 16 -11.84 -8.08 8.86
C ASN A 16 -12.25 -6.76 8.19
N VAL A 17 -13.47 -6.31 8.45
CA VAL A 17 -14.03 -5.04 7.97
C VAL A 17 -14.63 -4.27 9.14
N ILE A 18 -14.68 -2.95 9.03
CA ILE A 18 -15.33 -2.09 10.01
C ILE A 18 -16.85 -2.33 10.01
N ASP A 19 -17.53 -1.95 11.10
CA ASP A 19 -18.94 -2.31 11.29
C ASP A 19 -19.87 -1.82 10.19
N LYS A 20 -19.61 -0.63 9.61
CA LYS A 20 -20.42 -0.12 8.48
C LYS A 20 -20.44 -1.03 7.25
N PHE A 21 -19.45 -1.94 7.12
CA PHE A 21 -19.32 -2.87 6.01
C PHE A 21 -19.77 -4.31 6.33
N LYS A 22 -20.14 -4.57 7.59
CA LYS A 22 -20.67 -5.89 7.95
C LYS A 22 -21.96 -6.18 7.16
N GLY A 23 -22.09 -7.43 6.71
CA GLY A 23 -23.24 -7.89 5.92
C GLY A 23 -23.29 -7.40 4.47
N ARG A 24 -22.44 -6.46 4.04
CA ARG A 24 -22.41 -5.96 2.66
C ARG A 24 -21.58 -6.86 1.75
N SER A 25 -21.90 -6.87 0.48
CA SER A 25 -21.12 -7.57 -0.54
C SER A 25 -19.75 -6.93 -0.76
N GLU A 26 -18.81 -7.70 -1.31
CA GLU A 26 -17.48 -7.20 -1.63
C GLU A 26 -17.52 -6.06 -2.66
N SER A 27 -18.37 -6.18 -3.69
CA SER A 27 -18.54 -5.15 -4.72
C SER A 27 -19.11 -3.84 -4.18
N GLU A 28 -20.05 -3.89 -3.25
CA GLU A 28 -20.59 -2.68 -2.60
C GLU A 28 -19.52 -1.98 -1.77
N ILE A 29 -18.69 -2.74 -1.04
CA ILE A 29 -17.58 -2.19 -0.25
C ILE A 29 -16.56 -1.53 -1.16
N ILE A 30 -16.14 -2.19 -2.23
CA ILE A 30 -15.19 -1.65 -3.21
C ILE A 30 -15.73 -0.36 -3.82
N SER A 31 -16.97 -0.36 -4.29
CA SER A 31 -17.59 0.81 -4.92
C SER A 31 -17.64 2.03 -3.99
N GLU A 32 -17.96 1.83 -2.71
CA GLU A 32 -17.96 2.92 -1.74
C GLU A 32 -16.55 3.45 -1.48
N LEU A 33 -15.59 2.55 -1.24
CA LEU A 33 -14.20 2.94 -1.02
C LEU A 33 -13.59 3.65 -2.24
N ASP A 34 -13.96 3.25 -3.46
CA ASP A 34 -13.49 3.92 -4.69
C ASP A 34 -14.06 5.33 -4.81
N SER A 35 -15.27 5.58 -4.31
CA SER A 35 -15.87 6.93 -4.30
C SER A 35 -15.20 7.87 -3.29
N GLU A 36 -14.50 7.32 -2.30
CA GLU A 36 -13.76 8.05 -1.26
C GLU A 36 -12.25 8.11 -1.52
N ASP A 37 -11.77 7.78 -2.74
CA ASP A 37 -10.34 7.71 -3.09
C ASP A 37 -9.65 9.08 -2.95
N HIS A 38 -8.61 9.13 -2.13
CA HIS A 38 -7.79 10.33 -1.94
C HIS A 38 -6.71 10.51 -3.02
N GLY A 39 -6.53 9.52 -3.89
CA GLY A 39 -5.61 9.55 -5.02
C GLY A 39 -4.18 9.09 -4.73
N LEU A 40 -3.86 8.68 -3.50
CA LEU A 40 -2.57 8.05 -3.20
C LEU A 40 -2.48 6.68 -3.87
N VAL A 41 -1.36 6.43 -4.51
CA VAL A 41 -1.00 5.13 -5.09
C VAL A 41 0.25 4.62 -4.41
N ILE A 42 0.36 3.31 -4.24
CA ILE A 42 1.61 2.68 -3.80
C ILE A 42 2.11 1.65 -4.82
N ALA A 43 3.41 1.42 -4.83
CA ALA A 43 4.04 0.38 -5.61
C ALA A 43 5.04 -0.41 -4.76
N LEU A 44 5.13 -1.70 -5.04
CA LEU A 44 5.97 -2.64 -4.30
C LEU A 44 6.89 -3.37 -5.29
N GLU A 45 8.20 -3.26 -5.13
CA GLU A 45 9.12 -4.15 -5.82
C GLU A 45 9.06 -5.55 -5.21
N ASN A 46 8.80 -6.54 -6.03
CA ASN A 46 8.68 -7.94 -5.62
C ASN A 46 9.55 -8.83 -6.49
N THR A 47 10.88 -8.70 -6.38
CA THR A 47 11.82 -9.48 -7.19
C THR A 47 12.36 -10.71 -6.45
N GLU A 48 12.64 -10.62 -5.16
CA GLU A 48 13.26 -11.70 -4.39
C GLU A 48 12.45 -12.19 -3.20
N ARG A 49 11.97 -11.28 -2.33
CA ARG A 49 11.32 -11.59 -1.04
C ARG A 49 10.05 -10.75 -0.83
N ASP A 50 9.03 -11.38 -0.30
CA ASP A 50 7.69 -10.80 -0.18
C ASP A 50 7.14 -10.73 1.27
N PHE A 51 8.01 -10.84 2.28
CA PHE A 51 7.60 -11.01 3.68
C PHE A 51 6.69 -9.89 4.20
N ASN A 52 6.88 -8.67 3.75
CA ASN A 52 6.16 -7.51 4.25
C ASN A 52 5.03 -7.02 3.35
N MET A 53 4.89 -7.57 2.15
CA MET A 53 3.87 -7.12 1.20
C MET A 53 2.46 -7.18 1.79
N GLY A 54 2.11 -8.27 2.47
CA GLY A 54 0.81 -8.39 3.12
C GLY A 54 0.55 -7.31 4.17
N THR A 55 1.57 -6.96 4.95
CA THR A 55 1.49 -5.89 5.96
C THR A 55 1.28 -4.53 5.30
N ILE A 56 2.02 -4.24 4.22
CA ILE A 56 1.89 -2.99 3.47
C ILE A 56 0.49 -2.89 2.84
N VAL A 57 0.01 -3.95 2.21
CA VAL A 57 -1.33 -4.01 1.61
C VAL A 57 -2.42 -3.78 2.66
N ARG A 58 -2.28 -4.34 3.85
CA ARG A 58 -3.22 -4.10 4.96
C ARG A 58 -3.21 -2.65 5.42
N SER A 59 -2.03 -2.04 5.58
CA SER A 59 -1.89 -0.63 5.94
C SER A 59 -2.46 0.28 4.86
N ALA A 60 -2.21 -0.03 3.58
CA ALA A 60 -2.76 0.69 2.45
C ALA A 60 -4.29 0.70 2.46
N ASN A 61 -4.91 -0.47 2.69
CA ASN A 61 -6.36 -0.54 2.84
C ASN A 61 -6.88 0.28 4.02
N ALA A 62 -6.18 0.26 5.16
CA ALA A 62 -6.57 1.03 6.35
C ALA A 62 -6.50 2.55 6.11
N PHE A 63 -5.62 3.00 5.23
CA PHE A 63 -5.42 4.40 4.88
C PHE A 63 -6.19 4.85 3.62
N GLY A 64 -7.09 4.04 3.11
CA GLY A 64 -7.93 4.41 1.96
C GLY A 64 -7.19 4.43 0.62
N VAL A 65 -5.99 3.86 0.53
CA VAL A 65 -5.32 3.64 -0.77
C VAL A 65 -6.15 2.68 -1.58
N ARG A 66 -6.42 3.03 -2.85
CA ARG A 66 -7.25 2.19 -3.71
C ARG A 66 -6.43 1.35 -4.69
N GLN A 67 -5.32 1.89 -5.19
CA GLN A 67 -4.49 1.26 -6.22
C GLN A 67 -3.12 0.86 -5.67
N ILE A 68 -2.75 -0.40 -5.90
CA ILE A 68 -1.42 -0.97 -5.60
C ILE A 68 -0.83 -1.55 -6.88
N TYR A 69 0.40 -1.18 -7.20
CA TYR A 69 1.20 -1.82 -8.24
C TYR A 69 2.20 -2.79 -7.61
N VAL A 70 2.34 -3.96 -8.20
CA VAL A 70 3.36 -4.94 -7.83
C VAL A 70 4.28 -5.12 -9.04
N ILE A 71 5.54 -4.76 -8.88
CA ILE A 71 6.56 -4.79 -9.92
C ILE A 71 7.36 -6.08 -9.80
N GLY A 72 7.42 -6.86 -10.87
CA GLY A 72 8.15 -8.12 -10.93
C GLY A 72 7.26 -9.35 -10.68
N ARG A 73 7.53 -10.13 -9.64
CA ARG A 73 6.84 -11.41 -9.40
C ARG A 73 5.40 -11.20 -8.95
N ARG A 74 4.46 -11.93 -9.57
CA ARG A 74 3.03 -11.87 -9.21
C ARG A 74 2.70 -12.54 -7.87
N GLN A 75 3.50 -13.54 -7.47
CA GLN A 75 3.24 -14.30 -6.26
C GLN A 75 3.85 -13.60 -5.05
N TRP A 76 3.06 -13.45 -4.00
CA TRP A 76 3.47 -12.93 -2.71
C TRP A 76 2.64 -13.52 -1.57
N ASN A 77 3.16 -13.44 -0.35
CA ASN A 77 2.51 -13.99 0.83
C ASN A 77 1.37 -13.08 1.31
N LYS A 78 0.13 -13.51 1.12
CA LYS A 78 -1.07 -12.75 1.49
C LYS A 78 -1.46 -12.84 2.96
N ARG A 79 -0.77 -13.65 3.79
CA ARG A 79 -1.15 -13.83 5.20
C ARG A 79 -1.21 -12.52 5.98
N GLY A 80 -0.22 -11.64 5.78
CA GLY A 80 -0.19 -10.32 6.44
C GLY A 80 -1.32 -9.38 6.02
N ALA A 81 -1.87 -9.55 4.84
CA ALA A 81 -2.97 -8.74 4.34
C ALA A 81 -4.31 -9.03 5.06
N MET A 82 -4.43 -10.15 5.77
CA MET A 82 -5.66 -10.53 6.49
C MET A 82 -6.92 -10.41 5.62
N MET A 83 -6.82 -10.84 4.36
CA MET A 83 -7.87 -10.78 3.32
C MET A 83 -8.31 -9.36 2.91
N THR A 84 -7.58 -8.30 3.29
CA THR A 84 -7.94 -6.92 2.88
C THR A 84 -7.53 -6.61 1.43
N ASP A 85 -6.64 -7.40 0.85
CA ASP A 85 -6.21 -7.30 -0.55
C ASP A 85 -7.36 -7.40 -1.56
N LYS A 86 -8.45 -8.07 -1.22
CA LYS A 86 -9.64 -8.20 -2.07
C LYS A 86 -10.49 -6.93 -2.18
N TYR A 87 -10.29 -5.97 -1.28
CA TYR A 87 -10.96 -4.67 -1.32
C TYR A 87 -10.16 -3.59 -2.04
N LEU A 88 -9.00 -3.92 -2.61
CA LEU A 88 -8.07 -3.04 -3.29
C LEU A 88 -7.90 -3.45 -4.75
N HIS A 89 -7.49 -2.50 -5.58
CA HIS A 89 -7.08 -2.79 -6.95
C HIS A 89 -5.58 -3.10 -6.98
N VAL A 90 -5.22 -4.35 -7.25
CA VAL A 90 -3.83 -4.80 -7.34
C VAL A 90 -3.48 -5.10 -8.79
N THR A 91 -2.60 -4.30 -9.36
CA THR A 91 -2.10 -4.44 -10.74
C THR A 91 -0.67 -4.93 -10.74
N TYR A 92 -0.37 -5.90 -11.60
CA TYR A 92 0.95 -6.49 -11.74
C TYR A 92 1.62 -5.98 -13.01
N LEU A 93 2.85 -5.48 -12.86
CA LEU A 93 3.70 -5.01 -13.94
C LEU A 93 4.98 -5.87 -13.95
N ALA A 94 5.43 -6.27 -15.12
CA ALA A 94 6.53 -7.23 -15.19
C ALA A 94 7.89 -6.58 -14.90
N THR A 95 8.05 -5.31 -15.28
CA THR A 95 9.34 -4.61 -15.20
C THR A 95 9.18 -3.20 -14.60
N THR A 96 10.30 -2.63 -14.20
CA THR A 96 10.37 -1.24 -13.74
C THR A 96 10.04 -0.27 -14.87
N GLU A 97 10.45 -0.57 -16.12
CA GLU A 97 10.12 0.29 -17.27
C GLU A 97 8.61 0.40 -17.48
N GLU A 98 7.89 -0.75 -17.49
CA GLU A 98 6.43 -0.75 -17.61
C GLU A 98 5.77 0.09 -16.50
N PHE A 99 6.30 0.01 -15.29
CA PHE A 99 5.82 0.80 -14.16
C PHE A 99 6.06 2.30 -14.41
N VAL A 100 7.27 2.68 -14.76
CA VAL A 100 7.64 4.09 -14.98
C VAL A 100 6.81 4.70 -16.11
N GLU A 101 6.68 4.02 -17.25
CA GLU A 101 5.87 4.47 -18.39
C GLU A 101 4.41 4.69 -17.95
N LYS A 102 3.85 3.77 -17.18
CA LYS A 102 2.48 3.87 -16.68
C LYS A 102 2.31 5.05 -15.72
N MET A 103 3.22 5.25 -14.78
CA MET A 103 3.14 6.37 -13.83
C MET A 103 3.27 7.72 -14.55
N ARG A 104 4.17 7.82 -15.52
CA ARG A 104 4.32 9.03 -16.36
C ARG A 104 3.06 9.30 -17.18
N ALA A 105 2.46 8.29 -17.79
CA ALA A 105 1.21 8.42 -18.54
C ALA A 105 0.03 8.86 -17.64
N GLU A 106 0.02 8.43 -16.38
CA GLU A 106 -0.97 8.87 -15.39
C GLU A 106 -0.65 10.24 -14.78
N GLY A 107 0.49 10.87 -15.12
CA GLY A 107 0.94 12.14 -14.55
C GLY A 107 1.22 12.05 -13.04
N ARG A 108 1.80 10.96 -12.59
CA ARG A 108 2.19 10.72 -11.20
C ARG A 108 3.68 10.94 -11.01
N GLU A 109 4.03 11.48 -9.84
CA GLU A 109 5.42 11.59 -9.40
C GLU A 109 5.81 10.32 -8.63
N ILE A 110 6.95 9.75 -9.00
CA ILE A 110 7.49 8.52 -8.41
C ILE A 110 8.35 8.89 -7.21
N ILE A 111 7.88 8.60 -6.01
CA ILE A 111 8.59 8.88 -4.75
C ILE A 111 9.06 7.55 -4.15
N ALA A 112 10.34 7.28 -4.27
CA ALA A 112 10.95 6.10 -3.68
C ALA A 112 11.20 6.31 -2.19
N ILE A 113 10.80 5.35 -1.36
CA ILE A 113 10.98 5.42 0.09
C ILE A 113 12.10 4.47 0.49
N ASP A 114 13.28 5.03 0.70
CA ASP A 114 14.45 4.27 1.14
C ASP A 114 15.51 5.20 1.79
N ASN A 115 16.36 4.61 2.63
CA ASN A 115 17.45 5.30 3.32
C ASN A 115 18.79 5.03 2.61
N ILE A 116 18.95 5.57 1.40
CA ILE A 116 20.14 5.44 0.57
C ILE A 116 20.80 6.80 0.32
N PRO A 117 22.08 6.84 -0.11
CA PRO A 117 22.76 8.09 -0.44
C PRO A 117 21.97 8.94 -1.44
N GLY A 118 21.80 10.21 -1.15
CA GLY A 118 21.03 11.14 -1.97
C GLY A 118 19.54 11.26 -1.60
N SER A 119 19.05 10.47 -0.63
CA SER A 119 17.70 10.64 -0.11
C SER A 119 17.57 11.96 0.70
N VAL A 120 16.36 12.52 0.68
CA VAL A 120 15.98 13.68 1.50
C VAL A 120 15.11 13.23 2.66
N ASN A 121 15.14 13.98 3.75
CA ASN A 121 14.38 13.63 4.95
C ASN A 121 12.88 13.79 4.76
N MET A 122 12.11 12.82 5.23
CA MET A 122 10.63 12.83 5.17
C MET A 122 10.05 14.09 5.83
N SER A 123 10.58 14.50 6.98
CA SER A 123 10.12 15.68 7.72
C SER A 123 10.34 17.01 6.98
N GLN A 124 11.23 17.01 5.98
CA GLN A 124 11.59 18.19 5.18
C GLN A 124 11.01 18.14 3.77
N THR A 125 10.23 17.10 3.46
CA THR A 125 9.73 16.83 2.12
C THR A 125 8.22 17.13 2.03
N SER A 126 7.83 17.86 1.01
CA SER A 126 6.43 17.97 0.61
C SER A 126 6.13 16.84 -0.36
N LEU A 127 5.30 15.90 0.04
CA LEU A 127 4.88 14.78 -0.79
C LEU A 127 3.79 15.24 -1.78
N PRO A 128 3.96 15.04 -3.09
CA PRO A 128 3.00 15.49 -4.08
C PRO A 128 1.62 14.83 -3.91
N LYS A 129 0.55 15.57 -4.21
CA LYS A 129 -0.81 15.02 -4.16
C LYS A 129 -0.98 13.83 -5.12
N ARG A 130 -0.35 13.86 -6.28
CA ARG A 130 -0.36 12.78 -7.28
C ARG A 130 0.89 11.91 -7.18
N ALA A 131 1.31 11.59 -5.97
CA ALA A 131 2.43 10.68 -5.76
C ALA A 131 2.04 9.22 -6.01
N VAL A 132 3.03 8.43 -6.42
CA VAL A 132 3.10 6.99 -6.16
C VAL A 132 4.27 6.76 -5.20
N LEU A 133 3.99 6.24 -4.01
CA LEU A 133 5.02 5.87 -3.04
C LEU A 133 5.51 4.46 -3.36
N VAL A 134 6.81 4.32 -3.59
CA VAL A 134 7.42 3.05 -3.98
C VAL A 134 8.27 2.50 -2.87
N PHE A 135 8.08 1.24 -2.56
CA PHE A 135 8.77 0.51 -1.50
C PHE A 135 9.56 -0.64 -2.09
N GLY A 136 10.81 -0.75 -1.69
CA GLY A 136 11.70 -1.84 -2.06
C GLY A 136 11.49 -3.10 -1.23
N GLN A 137 12.39 -4.04 -1.41
CA GLN A 137 12.41 -5.32 -0.72
C GLN A 137 13.09 -5.23 0.64
N GLU A 138 12.74 -6.15 1.53
CA GLU A 138 13.45 -6.28 2.78
C GLU A 138 14.87 -6.83 2.52
N GLY A 139 15.86 -6.06 2.94
CA GLY A 139 17.28 -6.34 2.76
C GLY A 139 17.90 -5.52 1.65
N PRO A 140 17.63 -5.80 0.37
CA PRO A 140 18.19 -5.01 -0.75
C PRO A 140 17.72 -3.57 -0.82
N GLY A 141 16.49 -3.26 -0.34
CA GLY A 141 15.84 -1.97 -0.56
C GLY A 141 15.27 -1.83 -1.97
N ILE A 142 15.19 -0.61 -2.47
CA ILE A 142 14.81 -0.33 -3.86
C ILE A 142 15.95 -0.67 -4.82
N SER A 143 15.61 -1.13 -6.02
CA SER A 143 16.62 -1.39 -7.07
C SER A 143 17.27 -0.11 -7.56
N ALA A 144 18.50 -0.20 -8.07
CA ALA A 144 19.19 0.94 -8.68
C ALA A 144 18.41 1.50 -9.87
N GLU A 145 17.72 0.64 -10.61
CA GLU A 145 16.89 1.01 -11.74
C GLU A 145 15.71 1.90 -11.29
N LEU A 146 14.98 1.46 -10.26
CA LEU A 146 13.86 2.22 -9.72
C LEU A 146 14.33 3.51 -9.04
N ALA A 147 15.46 3.47 -8.30
CA ALA A 147 16.06 4.66 -7.70
C ALA A 147 16.43 5.71 -8.75
N GLY A 148 16.97 5.26 -9.90
CA GLY A 148 17.33 6.14 -11.03
C GLY A 148 16.12 6.71 -11.77
N ALA A 149 14.97 6.06 -11.71
CA ALA A 149 13.74 6.49 -12.35
C ALA A 149 12.82 7.34 -11.44
N ALA A 150 13.09 7.33 -10.13
CA ALA A 150 12.32 8.12 -9.17
C ALA A 150 12.54 9.62 -9.33
N ASP A 151 11.48 10.39 -9.15
CA ASP A 151 11.56 11.86 -9.13
C ASP A 151 12.21 12.35 -7.84
N GLN A 152 12.03 11.59 -6.75
CA GLN A 152 12.63 11.87 -5.45
C GLN A 152 12.81 10.57 -4.67
N ILE A 153 13.88 10.51 -3.87
CA ILE A 153 14.10 9.45 -2.89
C ILE A 153 13.97 10.08 -1.52
N VAL A 154 13.09 9.53 -0.69
CA VAL A 154 12.74 10.09 0.61
C VAL A 154 13.05 9.08 1.70
N ALA A 155 13.82 9.50 2.71
CA ALA A 155 14.16 8.67 3.86
C ALA A 155 13.35 9.07 5.09
N ILE A 156 12.93 8.07 5.86
CA ILE A 156 12.42 8.27 7.22
C ILE A 156 13.63 8.41 8.15
N GLU A 157 13.70 9.48 8.91
CA GLU A 157 14.80 9.76 9.81
C GLU A 157 14.94 8.71 10.89
N GLN A 158 16.15 8.26 11.12
CA GLN A 158 16.48 7.25 12.11
C GLN A 158 17.55 7.80 13.07
N PHE A 159 17.29 7.76 14.38
CA PHE A 159 18.16 8.29 15.41
C PHE A 159 18.75 7.21 16.31
N GLY A 160 18.42 5.96 16.04
CA GLY A 160 18.90 4.80 16.80
C GLY A 160 20.12 4.14 16.15
N SER A 161 20.49 2.98 16.66
CA SER A 161 21.63 2.19 16.19
C SER A 161 21.28 1.24 15.02
N THR A 162 20.02 1.10 14.68
CA THR A 162 19.61 0.22 13.59
C THR A 162 19.91 0.83 12.23
N ARG A 163 20.34 -0.01 11.28
CA ARG A 163 20.66 0.42 9.93
C ARG A 163 19.41 0.81 9.12
N SER A 164 18.33 0.11 9.34
CA SER A 164 17.06 0.33 8.64
C SER A 164 15.88 -0.11 9.51
N ILE A 165 14.72 0.47 9.28
CA ILE A 165 13.44 0.01 9.84
C ILE A 165 12.80 -1.01 8.90
N ASN A 166 11.92 -1.84 9.44
CA ASN A 166 11.15 -2.80 8.65
C ASN A 166 10.36 -2.07 7.56
N VAL A 167 10.38 -2.58 6.33
CA VAL A 167 9.74 -1.92 5.17
C VAL A 167 8.23 -1.76 5.32
N GLY A 168 7.55 -2.69 6.01
CA GLY A 168 6.12 -2.55 6.31
C GLY A 168 5.83 -1.39 7.27
N ALA A 169 6.72 -1.18 8.25
CA ALA A 169 6.65 -0.02 9.14
C ALA A 169 6.96 1.28 8.38
N ALA A 170 8.00 1.29 7.55
CA ALA A 170 8.34 2.43 6.70
C ALA A 170 7.18 2.83 5.80
N ALA A 171 6.54 1.86 5.15
CA ALA A 171 5.39 2.09 4.29
C ALA A 171 4.20 2.70 5.06
N THR A 172 3.93 2.21 6.26
CA THR A 172 2.87 2.73 7.12
C THR A 172 3.13 4.19 7.49
N VAL A 173 4.36 4.53 7.89
CA VAL A 173 4.75 5.91 8.21
C VAL A 173 4.65 6.82 6.99
N ALA A 174 5.20 6.41 5.85
CA ALA A 174 5.19 7.22 4.63
C ALA A 174 3.76 7.51 4.12
N MET A 175 2.88 6.51 4.11
CA MET A 175 1.47 6.69 3.76
C MET A 175 0.77 7.65 4.73
N TYR A 176 1.02 7.53 6.03
CA TYR A 176 0.43 8.43 7.02
C TYR A 176 0.94 9.87 6.87
N CYS A 177 2.25 10.06 6.62
CA CYS A 177 2.81 11.38 6.33
C CYS A 177 2.16 12.01 5.08
N TRP A 178 1.93 11.22 4.03
CA TRP A 178 1.23 11.71 2.85
C TRP A 178 -0.20 12.14 3.17
N LEU A 179 -0.94 11.33 3.96
CA LEU A 179 -2.30 11.68 4.39
C LEU A 179 -2.34 12.98 5.21
N GLN A 180 -1.39 13.15 6.14
CA GLN A 180 -1.29 14.38 6.92
C GLN A 180 -1.09 15.63 6.06
N GLN A 181 -0.35 15.50 4.96
CA GLN A 181 -0.04 16.63 4.08
C GLN A 181 -1.14 16.92 3.06
N ASN A 182 -1.95 15.93 2.67
CA ASN A 182 -2.84 16.04 1.51
C ASN A 182 -4.33 15.84 1.81
N VAL A 183 -4.67 15.29 2.99
CA VAL A 183 -6.05 14.89 3.32
C VAL A 183 -6.51 15.44 4.69
N LEU A 184 -5.68 15.36 5.72
CA LEU A 184 -6.00 15.77 7.11
C LEU A 184 -5.68 17.23 7.35
#